data_7b5fa5ed5e1fa3d6b652a4065302f67a
#
_entry.id   7b5fa5ed5e1fa3d6b652a4065302f67a
#
_cell.length_a   1.000
_cell.length_b   1.000
_cell.length_c   1.000
_cell.angle_alpha   90.00
_cell.angle_beta   90.00
_cell.angle_gamma   90.00
#
_symmetry.space_group_name_H-M   'P 1'
#
loop_
_entity.id
_entity.type
_entity.pdbx_description
1 polymer ?
#
loop_
_entity_poly.entity_id
_entity_poly.type
_entity_poly.pdbx_seq_one_letter_code
_entity_poly.pdbx_strand_id
1 'polypeptide(L)'
;MKTLEKVSDFVGKYMAAIVIVVAALALLFPGTFSVVKTAWVNTLLGIVMFGMGLTLKPEDFKVVFSRPKDVIVGCIAQFTLMPFLAWALTQLFHLPTELAIGVILVGTCPGGTSSNVMTYLSKGDVALSVGMTAVSTVLAPFLTPLLTLLYAGQRVDVNPVNMFLSIVKVVLVPIALGFVVNHFFHAFTQNAVRVLPLVSTTAIVLIICAVVSANSAKIMTSGLLILAVVILHNLLGYLTGFGVGKLLKLDTTKCRAISIEVGMQNSGLATSLAAAHFAQYPLATIPGAVFSVWHNISGAVLANFFARTAEKKD
;
A
#
# COMPACT_ATOMS: atom_id res chain seq x y z
N MET A 1 1.36 -28.19 -10.55
CA MET A 1 0.27 -27.25 -10.21
C MET A 1 -0.15 -27.37 -8.73
N LYS A 2 -0.73 -28.48 -8.27
CA LYS A 2 -1.23 -28.61 -6.86
C LYS A 2 -0.20 -28.31 -5.75
N THR A 3 1.08 -28.66 -5.94
CA THR A 3 2.15 -28.34 -4.96
C THR A 3 2.47 -26.85 -4.93
N LEU A 4 2.50 -26.20 -6.12
CA LEU A 4 2.78 -24.77 -6.23
C LEU A 4 1.63 -23.93 -5.65
N GLU A 5 0.39 -24.36 -5.83
CA GLU A 5 -0.80 -23.73 -5.21
C GLU A 5 -0.71 -23.82 -3.69
N LYS A 6 -0.41 -24.99 -3.12
CA LYS A 6 -0.22 -25.14 -1.68
C LYS A 6 0.88 -24.23 -1.10
N VAL A 7 1.99 -24.10 -1.83
CA VAL A 7 3.07 -23.18 -1.43
C VAL A 7 2.61 -21.73 -1.53
N SER A 8 1.87 -21.36 -2.57
CA SER A 8 1.31 -20.03 -2.75
C SER A 8 0.32 -19.66 -1.63
N ASP A 9 -0.58 -20.58 -1.29
CA ASP A 9 -1.53 -20.40 -0.19
C ASP A 9 -0.83 -20.27 1.17
N PHE A 10 0.21 -21.10 1.41
CA PHE A 10 1.02 -20.99 2.62
C PHE A 10 1.74 -19.65 2.71
N VAL A 11 2.41 -19.24 1.62
CA VAL A 11 3.12 -17.95 1.56
C VAL A 11 2.16 -16.78 1.73
N GLY A 12 1.00 -16.81 1.08
CA GLY A 12 -0.04 -15.79 1.24
C GLY A 12 -0.56 -15.71 2.68
N LYS A 13 -0.84 -16.88 3.29
CA LYS A 13 -1.33 -16.97 4.69
C LYS A 13 -0.33 -16.41 5.70
N TYR A 14 0.96 -16.68 5.51
CA TYR A 14 2.03 -16.30 6.43
C TYR A 14 2.86 -15.10 5.94
N MET A 15 2.35 -14.36 4.95
CA MET A 15 3.05 -13.22 4.33
C MET A 15 3.62 -12.24 5.36
N ALA A 16 2.82 -11.82 6.34
CA ALA A 16 3.27 -10.88 7.36
C ALA A 16 4.45 -11.43 8.18
N ALA A 17 4.37 -12.70 8.60
CA ALA A 17 5.45 -13.35 9.35
C ALA A 17 6.72 -13.49 8.51
N ILE A 18 6.60 -13.91 7.24
CA ILE A 18 7.72 -14.04 6.31
C ILE A 18 8.41 -12.68 6.14
N VAL A 19 7.63 -11.63 5.90
CA VAL A 19 8.14 -10.26 5.71
C VAL A 19 8.88 -9.77 6.96
N ILE A 20 8.33 -9.99 8.16
CA ILE A 20 9.00 -9.61 9.44
C ILE A 20 10.33 -10.34 9.60
N VAL A 21 10.32 -11.66 9.43
CA VAL A 21 11.53 -12.47 9.59
C VAL A 21 12.61 -12.04 8.60
N VAL A 22 12.24 -11.86 7.34
CA VAL A 22 13.21 -11.45 6.32
C VAL A 22 13.70 -10.01 6.53
N ALA A 23 12.83 -9.09 6.94
CA ALA A 23 13.24 -7.74 7.31
C ALA A 23 14.23 -7.75 8.47
N ALA A 24 13.99 -8.55 9.51
CA ALA A 24 14.90 -8.71 10.64
C ALA A 24 16.26 -9.30 10.19
N LEU A 25 16.24 -10.34 9.34
CA LEU A 25 17.47 -10.92 8.79
C LEU A 25 18.24 -9.93 7.92
N ALA A 26 17.56 -9.16 7.07
CA ALA A 26 18.19 -8.13 6.24
C ALA A 26 18.80 -6.98 7.09
N LEU A 27 18.19 -6.68 8.24
CA LEU A 27 18.69 -5.70 9.18
C LEU A 27 19.95 -6.20 9.92
N LEU A 28 19.95 -7.45 10.38
CA LEU A 28 21.05 -8.05 11.15
C LEU A 28 22.23 -8.51 10.27
N PHE A 29 21.94 -8.95 9.04
CA PHE A 29 22.93 -9.46 8.09
C PHE A 29 22.88 -8.70 6.76
N PRO A 30 23.09 -7.36 6.75
CA PRO A 30 22.90 -6.54 5.55
C PRO A 30 23.78 -6.98 4.38
N GLY A 31 25.00 -7.46 4.64
CA GLY A 31 25.93 -7.94 3.61
C GLY A 31 25.37 -9.09 2.77
N THR A 32 24.63 -10.02 3.38
CA THR A 32 24.00 -11.14 2.69
C THR A 32 22.90 -10.69 1.74
N PHE A 33 22.13 -9.67 2.10
CA PHE A 33 20.98 -9.18 1.34
C PHE A 33 21.31 -8.02 0.39
N SER A 34 22.53 -7.49 0.41
CA SER A 34 23.01 -6.41 -0.48
C SER A 34 23.06 -6.79 -1.97
N VAL A 35 22.90 -8.07 -2.30
CA VAL A 35 22.73 -8.56 -3.66
C VAL A 35 21.45 -7.99 -4.31
N VAL A 36 20.39 -7.76 -3.50
CA VAL A 36 19.15 -7.17 -3.98
C VAL A 36 19.30 -5.65 -3.98
N LYS A 37 19.37 -5.07 -5.17
CA LYS A 37 19.63 -3.63 -5.34
C LYS A 37 18.33 -2.81 -5.30
N THR A 38 18.39 -1.61 -4.72
CA THR A 38 17.26 -0.65 -4.71
C THR A 38 16.78 -0.29 -6.13
N ALA A 39 17.66 -0.37 -7.13
CA ALA A 39 17.28 -0.17 -8.54
C ALA A 39 16.21 -1.17 -9.04
N TRP A 40 16.05 -2.32 -8.39
CA TRP A 40 15.04 -3.33 -8.77
C TRP A 40 13.64 -3.01 -8.24
N VAL A 41 13.51 -2.07 -7.30
CA VAL A 41 12.23 -1.73 -6.63
C VAL A 41 11.12 -1.42 -7.64
N ASN A 42 11.42 -0.61 -8.66
CA ASN A 42 10.42 -0.24 -9.68
C ASN A 42 9.96 -1.44 -10.51
N THR A 43 10.88 -2.33 -10.89
CA THR A 43 10.56 -3.55 -11.65
C THR A 43 9.73 -4.52 -10.80
N LEU A 44 10.14 -4.73 -9.55
CA LEU A 44 9.43 -5.60 -8.62
C LEU A 44 8.02 -5.07 -8.32
N LEU A 45 7.88 -3.76 -8.14
CA LEU A 45 6.56 -3.14 -7.99
C LEU A 45 5.72 -3.32 -9.26
N GLY A 46 6.29 -3.13 -10.45
CA GLY A 46 5.60 -3.36 -11.72
C GLY A 46 5.05 -4.78 -11.84
N ILE A 47 5.80 -5.79 -11.40
CA ILE A 47 5.35 -7.19 -11.35
C ILE A 47 4.14 -7.34 -10.41
N VAL A 48 4.17 -6.72 -9.23
CA VAL A 48 3.04 -6.73 -8.29
C VAL A 48 1.81 -6.06 -8.91
N MET A 49 2.01 -4.90 -9.56
CA MET A 49 0.92 -4.16 -10.20
C MET A 49 0.33 -4.90 -11.41
N PHE A 50 1.15 -5.58 -12.20
CA PHE A 50 0.68 -6.46 -13.26
C PHE A 50 -0.17 -7.61 -12.68
N GLY A 51 0.29 -8.23 -11.60
CA GLY A 51 -0.48 -9.23 -10.88
C GLY A 51 -1.84 -8.70 -10.40
N MET A 52 -1.87 -7.49 -9.87
CA MET A 52 -3.14 -6.83 -9.53
C MET A 52 -4.06 -6.71 -10.75
N GLY A 53 -3.52 -6.26 -11.90
CA GLY A 53 -4.27 -6.17 -13.15
C GLY A 53 -4.88 -7.50 -13.58
N LEU A 54 -4.18 -8.63 -13.39
CA LEU A 54 -4.69 -9.97 -13.68
C LEU A 54 -5.91 -10.36 -12.80
N THR A 55 -6.08 -9.75 -11.65
CA THR A 55 -7.22 -10.04 -10.75
C THR A 55 -8.44 -9.16 -11.01
N LEU A 56 -8.28 -8.01 -11.68
CA LEU A 56 -9.37 -7.07 -11.95
C LEU A 56 -10.34 -7.60 -12.99
N LYS A 57 -11.64 -7.39 -12.74
CA LYS A 57 -12.74 -7.75 -13.64
C LYS A 57 -13.53 -6.51 -14.04
N PRO A 58 -14.17 -6.49 -15.22
CA PRO A 58 -15.05 -5.39 -15.61
C PRO A 58 -16.17 -5.11 -14.59
N GLU A 59 -16.63 -6.17 -13.89
CA GLU A 59 -17.64 -6.09 -12.85
C GLU A 59 -17.19 -5.24 -11.65
N ASP A 60 -15.90 -5.22 -11.34
CA ASP A 60 -15.33 -4.46 -10.22
C ASP A 60 -15.53 -2.94 -10.42
N PHE A 61 -15.60 -2.50 -11.66
CA PHE A 61 -15.87 -1.10 -11.99
C PHE A 61 -17.36 -0.72 -11.92
N LYS A 62 -18.29 -1.70 -11.90
CA LYS A 62 -19.72 -1.41 -11.80
C LYS A 62 -20.09 -0.67 -10.53
N VAL A 63 -19.38 -0.93 -9.42
CA VAL A 63 -19.61 -0.24 -8.15
C VAL A 63 -19.33 1.26 -8.24
N VAL A 64 -18.35 1.65 -9.04
CA VAL A 64 -18.01 3.07 -9.25
C VAL A 64 -19.17 3.84 -9.88
N PHE A 65 -19.89 3.20 -10.81
CA PHE A 65 -21.04 3.80 -11.50
C PHE A 65 -22.36 3.61 -10.73
N SER A 66 -22.51 2.51 -10.00
CA SER A 66 -23.75 2.24 -9.24
C SER A 66 -23.82 2.95 -7.89
N ARG A 67 -22.66 3.19 -7.25
CA ARG A 67 -22.56 3.85 -5.94
C ARG A 67 -21.46 4.94 -5.94
N PRO A 68 -21.51 5.91 -6.87
CA PRO A 68 -20.45 6.90 -7.04
C PRO A 68 -20.19 7.74 -5.79
N LYS A 69 -21.26 8.06 -5.03
CA LYS A 69 -21.15 8.85 -3.79
C LYS A 69 -20.25 8.17 -2.76
N ASP A 70 -20.42 6.87 -2.52
CA ASP A 70 -19.65 6.12 -1.53
C ASP A 70 -18.17 6.05 -1.92
N VAL A 71 -17.88 5.79 -3.21
CA VAL A 71 -16.53 5.74 -3.75
C VAL A 71 -15.85 7.12 -3.67
N ILE A 72 -16.56 8.19 -4.06
CA ILE A 72 -16.05 9.56 -3.99
C ILE A 72 -15.71 9.95 -2.54
N VAL A 73 -16.60 9.66 -1.59
CA VAL A 73 -16.36 9.91 -0.15
C VAL A 73 -15.09 9.20 0.30
N GLY A 74 -14.91 7.93 -0.05
CA GLY A 74 -13.73 7.18 0.30
C GLY A 74 -12.45 7.73 -0.34
N CYS A 75 -12.49 8.11 -1.62
CA CYS A 75 -11.34 8.71 -2.31
C CYS A 75 -10.99 10.10 -1.77
N ILE A 76 -11.99 10.93 -1.45
CA ILE A 76 -11.74 12.23 -0.80
C ILE A 76 -11.10 12.00 0.58
N ALA A 77 -11.64 11.08 1.39
CA ALA A 77 -11.05 10.75 2.68
C ALA A 77 -9.59 10.27 2.52
N GLN A 78 -9.31 9.40 1.55
CA GLN A 78 -7.97 8.92 1.24
C GLN A 78 -6.99 10.05 0.96
N PHE A 79 -7.29 10.89 -0.02
CA PHE A 79 -6.35 11.93 -0.51
C PHE A 79 -6.38 13.24 0.30
N THR A 80 -7.24 13.36 1.31
CA THR A 80 -7.22 14.48 2.24
C THR A 80 -6.64 14.08 3.61
N LEU A 81 -7.16 13.01 4.21
CA LEU A 81 -6.78 12.62 5.56
C LEU A 81 -5.35 12.08 5.62
N MET A 82 -5.00 11.12 4.76
CA MET A 82 -3.70 10.47 4.86
C MET A 82 -2.52 11.39 4.55
N PRO A 83 -2.56 12.27 3.52
CA PRO A 83 -1.50 13.25 3.32
C PRO A 83 -1.39 14.25 4.47
N PHE A 84 -2.52 14.74 5.00
CA PHE A 84 -2.55 15.65 6.13
C PHE A 84 -1.98 15.01 7.41
N LEU A 85 -2.40 13.78 7.73
CA LEU A 85 -1.88 13.04 8.89
C LEU A 85 -0.38 12.77 8.74
N ALA A 86 0.09 12.40 7.55
CA ALA A 86 1.50 12.22 7.28
C ALA A 86 2.28 13.51 7.57
N TRP A 87 1.85 14.62 7.00
CA TRP A 87 2.47 15.93 7.22
C TRP A 87 2.44 16.32 8.70
N ALA A 88 1.29 16.23 9.36
CA ALA A 88 1.12 16.57 10.77
C ALA A 88 2.07 15.77 11.68
N LEU A 89 2.19 14.46 11.44
CA LEU A 89 3.12 13.61 12.17
C LEU A 89 4.58 13.99 11.91
N THR A 90 4.95 14.39 10.68
CA THR A 90 6.31 14.86 10.41
C THR A 90 6.65 16.14 11.16
N GLN A 91 5.67 17.03 11.37
CA GLN A 91 5.85 18.24 12.17
C GLN A 91 5.91 17.91 13.66
N LEU A 92 4.95 17.12 14.15
CA LEU A 92 4.82 16.76 15.57
C LEU A 92 6.09 16.06 16.10
N PHE A 93 6.64 15.13 15.32
CA PHE A 93 7.83 14.36 15.69
C PHE A 93 9.14 15.02 15.23
N HIS A 94 9.08 16.22 14.63
CA HIS A 94 10.26 16.95 14.11
C HIS A 94 11.16 16.06 13.26
N LEU A 95 10.55 15.29 12.34
CA LEU A 95 11.30 14.32 11.55
C LEU A 95 12.35 15.01 10.66
N PRO A 96 13.56 14.45 10.54
CA PRO A 96 14.53 14.85 9.55
C PRO A 96 13.92 14.83 8.14
N THR A 97 14.35 15.74 7.26
CA THR A 97 13.79 15.90 5.91
C THR A 97 13.68 14.59 5.13
N GLU A 98 14.72 13.76 5.18
CA GLU A 98 14.73 12.46 4.49
C GLU A 98 13.58 11.54 4.93
N LEU A 99 13.34 11.41 6.22
CA LEU A 99 12.26 10.57 6.76
C LEU A 99 10.89 11.20 6.54
N ALA A 100 10.80 12.53 6.65
CA ALA A 100 9.58 13.27 6.41
C ALA A 100 9.07 13.07 4.97
N ILE A 101 9.96 13.12 3.98
CA ILE A 101 9.62 12.82 2.57
C ILE A 101 8.97 11.43 2.46
N GLY A 102 9.61 10.42 3.04
CA GLY A 102 9.09 9.05 2.97
C GLY A 102 7.72 8.88 3.62
N VAL A 103 7.48 9.50 4.79
CA VAL A 103 6.17 9.47 5.46
C VAL A 103 5.12 10.20 4.63
N ILE A 104 5.43 11.38 4.07
CA ILE A 104 4.55 12.14 3.19
C ILE A 104 4.22 11.33 1.93
N LEU A 105 5.21 10.68 1.30
CA LEU A 105 4.97 9.81 0.14
C LEU A 105 4.01 8.67 0.46
N VAL A 106 4.14 8.03 1.63
CA VAL A 106 3.17 7.00 2.07
C VAL A 106 1.77 7.58 2.15
N GLY A 107 1.60 8.77 2.76
CA GLY A 107 0.31 9.42 2.90
C GLY A 107 -0.31 9.89 1.59
N THR A 108 0.49 10.30 0.61
CA THR A 108 0.01 10.79 -0.69
C THR A 108 -0.27 9.69 -1.71
N CYS A 109 0.15 8.45 -1.44
CA CYS A 109 -0.13 7.29 -2.29
C CYS A 109 -1.60 6.86 -2.21
N PRO A 110 -2.12 6.12 -3.21
CA PRO A 110 -3.46 5.54 -3.17
C PRO A 110 -3.56 4.40 -2.14
N GLY A 111 -4.76 3.87 -1.94
CA GLY A 111 -5.00 2.67 -1.13
C GLY A 111 -4.18 1.46 -1.61
N GLY A 112 -3.85 0.59 -0.68
CA GLY A 112 -3.07 -0.62 -0.96
C GLY A 112 -3.98 -1.80 -1.34
N THR A 113 -3.54 -2.65 -2.27
CA THR A 113 -4.34 -3.80 -2.76
C THR A 113 -4.71 -4.83 -1.69
N SER A 114 -3.92 -4.94 -0.63
CA SER A 114 -4.22 -5.84 0.49
C SER A 114 -5.42 -5.38 1.33
N SER A 115 -5.85 -4.12 1.21
CA SER A 115 -7.06 -3.61 1.87
C SER A 115 -8.32 -4.38 1.48
N ASN A 116 -8.44 -4.81 0.23
CA ASN A 116 -9.59 -5.57 -0.27
C ASN A 116 -9.75 -6.92 0.47
N VAL A 117 -8.63 -7.60 0.72
CA VAL A 117 -8.62 -8.87 1.48
C VAL A 117 -8.99 -8.61 2.95
N MET A 118 -8.43 -7.56 3.55
CA MET A 118 -8.75 -7.20 4.94
C MET A 118 -10.21 -6.74 5.09
N THR A 119 -10.75 -6.05 4.09
CA THR A 119 -12.17 -5.67 4.04
C THR A 119 -13.07 -6.91 3.98
N TYR A 120 -12.72 -7.90 3.16
CA TYR A 120 -13.43 -9.18 3.11
C TYR A 120 -13.40 -9.89 4.47
N LEU A 121 -12.23 -10.04 5.08
CA LEU A 121 -12.07 -10.69 6.37
C LEU A 121 -12.80 -9.94 7.50
N SER A 122 -12.95 -8.62 7.39
CA SER A 122 -13.68 -7.78 8.35
C SER A 122 -15.20 -7.84 8.23
N LYS A 123 -15.73 -8.59 7.27
CA LYS A 123 -17.14 -8.55 6.85
C LYS A 123 -17.57 -7.12 6.44
N GLY A 124 -16.68 -6.37 5.80
CA GLY A 124 -16.93 -5.05 5.20
C GLY A 124 -17.48 -5.14 3.77
N ASP A 125 -17.81 -3.97 3.20
CA ASP A 125 -18.27 -3.86 1.81
C ASP A 125 -17.07 -3.99 0.84
N VAL A 126 -16.83 -5.21 0.37
CA VAL A 126 -15.71 -5.53 -0.52
C VAL A 126 -15.82 -4.80 -1.86
N ALA A 127 -17.04 -4.67 -2.39
CA ALA A 127 -17.24 -4.00 -3.67
C ALA A 127 -16.86 -2.51 -3.56
N LEU A 128 -17.21 -1.85 -2.45
CA LEU A 128 -16.79 -0.48 -2.18
C LEU A 128 -15.26 -0.38 -2.06
N SER A 129 -14.61 -1.29 -1.33
CA SER A 129 -13.15 -1.31 -1.17
C SER A 129 -12.44 -1.44 -2.53
N VAL A 130 -12.85 -2.41 -3.36
CA VAL A 130 -12.28 -2.59 -4.71
C VAL A 130 -12.50 -1.35 -5.58
N GLY A 131 -13.69 -0.76 -5.53
CA GLY A 131 -13.99 0.48 -6.25
C GLY A 131 -13.12 1.66 -5.81
N MET A 132 -12.91 1.83 -4.50
CA MET A 132 -12.02 2.86 -3.95
C MET A 132 -10.57 2.63 -4.37
N THR A 133 -10.05 1.40 -4.25
CA THR A 133 -8.69 1.05 -4.70
C THR A 133 -8.52 1.35 -6.18
N ALA A 134 -9.47 0.95 -7.03
CA ALA A 134 -9.40 1.17 -8.47
C ALA A 134 -9.38 2.67 -8.82
N VAL A 135 -10.32 3.44 -8.27
CA VAL A 135 -10.41 4.89 -8.54
C VAL A 135 -9.22 5.64 -7.97
N SER A 136 -8.82 5.35 -6.72
CA SER A 136 -7.65 6.02 -6.12
C SER A 136 -6.36 5.72 -6.89
N THR A 137 -6.20 4.50 -7.39
CA THR A 137 -5.04 4.11 -8.22
C THR A 137 -5.03 4.84 -9.57
N VAL A 138 -6.18 5.01 -10.23
CA VAL A 138 -6.29 5.79 -11.47
C VAL A 138 -6.02 7.28 -11.23
N LEU A 139 -6.43 7.82 -10.09
CA LEU A 139 -6.18 9.21 -9.70
C LEU A 139 -4.75 9.46 -9.21
N ALA A 140 -4.04 8.44 -8.75
CA ALA A 140 -2.71 8.56 -8.15
C ALA A 140 -1.68 9.29 -9.03
N PRO A 141 -1.56 9.08 -10.36
CA PRO A 141 -0.61 9.83 -11.19
C PRO A 141 -0.77 11.35 -11.09
N PHE A 142 -1.98 11.82 -10.87
CA PHE A 142 -2.30 13.25 -10.73
C PHE A 142 -2.16 13.71 -9.28
N LEU A 143 -2.86 13.03 -8.36
CA LEU A 143 -2.99 13.49 -6.98
C LEU A 143 -1.72 13.25 -6.16
N THR A 144 -1.06 12.10 -6.30
CA THR A 144 0.16 11.81 -5.51
C THR A 144 1.28 12.84 -5.77
N PRO A 145 1.65 13.20 -7.01
CA PRO A 145 2.66 14.22 -7.25
C PRO A 145 2.28 15.60 -6.74
N LEU A 146 1.02 16.01 -6.96
CA LEU A 146 0.54 17.33 -6.52
C LEU A 146 0.51 17.44 -4.99
N LEU A 147 0.02 16.42 -4.30
CA LEU A 147 0.00 16.39 -2.84
C LEU A 147 1.42 16.28 -2.27
N THR A 148 2.31 15.54 -2.92
CA THR A 148 3.72 15.49 -2.51
C THR A 148 4.37 16.87 -2.66
N LEU A 149 4.11 17.58 -3.76
CA LEU A 149 4.58 18.95 -3.93
C LEU A 149 4.01 19.88 -2.84
N LEU A 150 2.73 19.76 -2.54
CA LEU A 150 2.05 20.58 -1.52
C LEU A 150 2.65 20.39 -0.13
N TYR A 151 2.89 19.15 0.29
CA TYR A 151 3.29 18.84 1.67
C TYR A 151 4.80 18.71 1.87
N ALA A 152 5.57 18.35 0.83
CA ALA A 152 7.02 18.18 0.90
C ALA A 152 7.80 19.26 0.12
N GLY A 153 7.17 19.99 -0.79
CA GLY A 153 7.85 20.93 -1.70
C GLY A 153 8.58 22.09 -1.02
N GLN A 154 8.21 22.41 0.24
CA GLN A 154 8.95 23.41 1.03
C GLN A 154 10.28 22.86 1.60
N ARG A 155 10.46 21.56 1.63
CA ARG A 155 11.63 20.88 2.19
C ARG A 155 12.60 20.40 1.11
N VAL A 156 12.06 20.04 -0.07
CA VAL A 156 12.80 19.43 -1.17
C VAL A 156 12.20 19.78 -2.51
N ASP A 157 13.01 19.74 -3.56
CA ASP A 157 12.53 19.88 -4.92
C ASP A 157 11.70 18.65 -5.31
N VAL A 158 10.45 18.89 -5.68
CA VAL A 158 9.52 17.89 -6.18
C VAL A 158 9.22 18.19 -7.63
N ASN A 159 9.44 17.23 -8.53
CA ASN A 159 9.04 17.35 -9.94
C ASN A 159 7.76 16.54 -10.20
N PRO A 160 6.57 17.18 -10.22
CA PRO A 160 5.31 16.48 -10.36
C PRO A 160 5.16 15.75 -11.68
N VAL A 161 5.72 16.30 -12.77
CA VAL A 161 5.63 15.70 -14.11
C VAL A 161 6.41 14.39 -14.17
N ASN A 162 7.63 14.38 -13.66
CA ASN A 162 8.44 13.16 -13.63
C ASN A 162 7.80 12.09 -12.72
N MET A 163 7.24 12.49 -11.58
CA MET A 163 6.50 11.58 -10.69
C MET A 163 5.25 11.03 -11.38
N PHE A 164 4.47 11.87 -12.06
CA PHE A 164 3.32 11.45 -12.87
C PHE A 164 3.72 10.35 -13.86
N LEU A 165 4.76 10.59 -14.67
CA LEU A 165 5.24 9.63 -15.67
C LEU A 165 5.72 8.32 -15.02
N SER A 166 6.36 8.41 -13.86
CA SER A 166 6.79 7.22 -13.11
C SER A 166 5.61 6.40 -12.64
N ILE A 167 4.57 7.02 -12.08
CA ILE A 167 3.38 6.31 -11.60
C ILE A 167 2.63 5.67 -12.78
N VAL A 168 2.48 6.39 -13.91
CA VAL A 168 1.90 5.82 -15.13
C VAL A 168 2.68 4.56 -15.55
N LYS A 169 4.01 4.65 -15.63
CA LYS A 169 4.88 3.56 -16.06
C LYS A 169 4.87 2.35 -15.13
N VAL A 170 4.95 2.58 -13.81
CA VAL A 170 5.20 1.52 -12.82
C VAL A 170 3.89 0.97 -12.25
N VAL A 171 2.80 1.72 -12.35
CA VAL A 171 1.49 1.32 -11.80
C VAL A 171 0.45 1.13 -12.89
N LEU A 172 0.07 2.19 -13.62
CA LEU A 172 -1.06 2.12 -14.54
C LEU A 172 -0.80 1.20 -15.73
N VAL A 173 0.37 1.29 -16.37
CA VAL A 173 0.71 0.44 -17.53
C VAL A 173 0.72 -1.04 -17.15
N PRO A 174 1.40 -1.49 -16.07
CA PRO A 174 1.34 -2.89 -15.67
C PRO A 174 -0.06 -3.37 -15.31
N ILE A 175 -0.86 -2.57 -14.59
CA ILE A 175 -2.25 -2.92 -14.26
C ILE A 175 -3.08 -3.06 -15.55
N ALA A 176 -2.99 -2.10 -16.47
CA ALA A 176 -3.72 -2.16 -17.73
C ALA A 176 -3.33 -3.39 -18.56
N LEU A 177 -2.03 -3.70 -18.64
CA LEU A 177 -1.54 -4.91 -19.32
C LEU A 177 -2.08 -6.18 -18.65
N GLY A 178 -2.04 -6.26 -17.32
CA GLY A 178 -2.61 -7.39 -16.58
C GLY A 178 -4.12 -7.55 -16.84
N PHE A 179 -4.87 -6.46 -16.83
CA PHE A 179 -6.30 -6.45 -17.12
C PHE A 179 -6.61 -6.92 -18.56
N VAL A 180 -5.85 -6.44 -19.54
CA VAL A 180 -5.95 -6.88 -20.95
C VAL A 180 -5.65 -8.37 -21.06
N VAL A 181 -4.58 -8.85 -20.44
CA VAL A 181 -4.24 -10.29 -20.42
C VAL A 181 -5.36 -11.11 -19.78
N ASN A 182 -5.95 -10.63 -18.66
CA ASN A 182 -7.09 -11.29 -18.04
C ASN A 182 -8.31 -11.36 -18.99
N HIS A 183 -8.58 -10.28 -19.70
CA HIS A 183 -9.72 -10.21 -20.61
C HIS A 183 -9.59 -11.19 -21.80
N PHE A 184 -8.43 -11.24 -22.44
CA PHE A 184 -8.23 -12.05 -23.65
C PHE A 184 -7.76 -13.49 -23.38
N PHE A 185 -7.09 -13.75 -22.25
CA PHE A 185 -6.48 -15.04 -21.90
C PHE A 185 -7.00 -15.58 -20.57
N HIS A 186 -8.31 -15.57 -20.39
CA HIS A 186 -8.98 -15.91 -19.14
C HIS A 186 -8.57 -17.27 -18.56
N ALA A 187 -8.46 -18.32 -19.40
CA ALA A 187 -8.03 -19.66 -18.98
C ALA A 187 -6.59 -19.70 -18.42
N PHE A 188 -5.69 -18.93 -19.04
CA PHE A 188 -4.32 -18.76 -18.53
C PHE A 188 -4.32 -18.00 -17.20
N THR A 189 -5.09 -16.92 -17.11
CA THR A 189 -5.15 -16.05 -15.95
C THR A 189 -5.71 -16.77 -14.73
N GLN A 190 -6.71 -17.62 -14.87
CA GLN A 190 -7.24 -18.42 -13.77
C GLN A 190 -6.16 -19.27 -13.08
N ASN A 191 -5.21 -19.81 -13.85
CA ASN A 191 -4.09 -20.56 -13.31
C ASN A 191 -3.00 -19.64 -12.73
N ALA A 192 -2.71 -18.52 -13.39
CA ALA A 192 -1.73 -17.54 -12.94
C ALA A 192 -2.13 -16.89 -11.61
N VAL A 193 -3.40 -16.53 -11.42
CA VAL A 193 -3.94 -15.93 -10.19
C VAL A 193 -3.72 -16.81 -8.96
N ARG A 194 -3.76 -18.13 -9.10
CA ARG A 194 -3.48 -19.06 -7.99
C ARG A 194 -2.05 -18.98 -7.46
N VAL A 195 -1.12 -18.49 -8.28
CA VAL A 195 0.31 -18.39 -7.94
C VAL A 195 0.69 -16.94 -7.58
N LEU A 196 -0.21 -15.98 -7.82
CA LEU A 196 0.04 -14.55 -7.54
C LEU A 196 0.44 -14.27 -6.09
N PRO A 197 -0.15 -14.88 -5.04
CA PRO A 197 0.31 -14.64 -3.68
C PRO A 197 1.79 -14.93 -3.49
N LEU A 198 2.31 -16.00 -4.11
CA LEU A 198 3.74 -16.33 -4.08
C LEU A 198 4.58 -15.27 -4.80
N VAL A 199 4.18 -14.88 -6.02
CA VAL A 199 4.91 -13.88 -6.82
C VAL A 199 4.92 -12.52 -6.12
N SER A 200 3.76 -12.05 -5.67
CA SER A 200 3.61 -10.74 -5.01
C SER A 200 4.37 -10.70 -3.69
N THR A 201 4.26 -11.74 -2.86
CA THR A 201 5.00 -11.80 -1.59
C THR A 201 6.50 -11.83 -1.84
N THR A 202 6.98 -12.60 -2.80
CA THR A 202 8.41 -12.64 -3.15
C THR A 202 8.89 -11.27 -3.61
N ALA A 203 8.15 -10.58 -4.47
CA ALA A 203 8.52 -9.24 -4.92
C ALA A 203 8.56 -8.23 -3.76
N ILE A 204 7.56 -8.25 -2.87
CA ILE A 204 7.52 -7.37 -1.68
C ILE A 204 8.69 -7.67 -0.74
N VAL A 205 8.98 -8.94 -0.48
CA VAL A 205 10.13 -9.37 0.34
C VAL A 205 11.44 -8.86 -0.24
N LEU A 206 11.63 -8.98 -1.56
CA LEU A 206 12.83 -8.46 -2.23
C LEU A 206 12.93 -6.93 -2.15
N ILE A 207 11.82 -6.20 -2.29
CA ILE A 207 11.79 -4.74 -2.08
C ILE A 207 12.24 -4.40 -0.65
N ILE A 208 11.71 -5.09 0.34
CA ILE A 208 12.07 -4.87 1.75
C ILE A 208 13.54 -5.21 1.99
N CYS A 209 14.02 -6.33 1.47
CA CYS A 209 15.45 -6.68 1.53
C CYS A 209 16.33 -5.57 0.98
N ALA A 210 16.04 -5.08 -0.23
CA ALA A 210 16.81 -4.02 -0.88
C ALA A 210 16.87 -2.74 -0.02
N VAL A 211 15.73 -2.32 0.54
CA VAL A 211 15.63 -1.08 1.31
C VAL A 211 16.27 -1.25 2.70
N VAL A 212 15.96 -2.34 3.41
CA VAL A 212 16.42 -2.56 4.78
C VAL A 212 17.95 -2.80 4.81
N SER A 213 18.47 -3.63 3.91
CA SER A 213 19.92 -3.90 3.88
C SER A 213 20.72 -2.65 3.50
N ALA A 214 20.24 -1.85 2.55
CA ALA A 214 20.92 -0.61 2.14
C ALA A 214 20.93 0.47 3.24
N ASN A 215 19.99 0.42 4.19
CA ASN A 215 19.83 1.46 5.23
C ASN A 215 19.95 0.90 6.66
N SER A 216 20.50 -0.30 6.84
CA SER A 216 20.52 -1.04 8.11
C SER A 216 21.08 -0.24 9.28
N ALA A 217 22.24 0.41 9.12
CA ALA A 217 22.89 1.21 10.17
C ALA A 217 21.98 2.37 10.65
N LYS A 218 21.27 3.03 9.73
CA LYS A 218 20.40 4.15 10.06
C LYS A 218 19.05 3.70 10.62
N ILE A 219 18.55 2.54 10.19
CA ILE A 219 17.35 1.91 10.78
C ILE A 219 17.62 1.52 12.24
N MET A 220 18.80 1.02 12.56
CA MET A 220 19.15 0.68 13.94
C MET A 220 19.14 1.90 14.87
N THR A 221 19.46 3.09 14.39
CA THR A 221 19.48 4.33 15.21
C THR A 221 18.16 5.07 15.25
N SER A 222 17.39 5.05 14.15
CA SER A 222 16.15 5.84 14.00
C SER A 222 14.88 4.99 13.83
N GLY A 223 15.01 3.67 13.79
CA GLY A 223 13.93 2.75 13.43
C GLY A 223 12.75 2.77 14.39
N LEU A 224 12.99 2.97 15.69
CA LEU A 224 11.91 3.03 16.68
C LEU A 224 11.02 4.26 16.46
N LEU A 225 11.61 5.42 16.14
CA LEU A 225 10.88 6.63 15.83
C LEU A 225 10.04 6.45 14.55
N ILE A 226 10.66 5.88 13.51
CA ILE A 226 9.95 5.62 12.23
C ILE A 226 8.82 4.64 12.44
N LEU A 227 9.05 3.58 13.20
CA LEU A 227 8.03 2.58 13.52
C LEU A 227 6.86 3.22 14.27
N ALA A 228 7.11 4.07 15.27
CA ALA A 228 6.08 4.78 16.01
C ALA A 228 5.24 5.69 15.09
N VAL A 229 5.89 6.47 14.22
CA VAL A 229 5.21 7.35 13.26
C VAL A 229 4.37 6.54 12.27
N VAL A 230 4.89 5.44 11.73
CA VAL A 230 4.18 4.55 10.81
C VAL A 230 2.97 3.91 11.49
N ILE A 231 3.13 3.44 12.73
CA ILE A 231 2.03 2.88 13.53
C ILE A 231 0.92 3.93 13.71
N LEU A 232 1.28 5.13 14.17
CA LEU A 232 0.33 6.20 14.39
C LEU A 232 -0.37 6.63 13.09
N HIS A 233 0.38 6.79 12.00
CA HIS A 233 -0.18 7.16 10.71
C HIS A 233 -1.23 6.15 10.22
N ASN A 234 -0.92 4.87 10.31
CA ASN A 234 -1.84 3.79 9.93
C ASN A 234 -3.07 3.72 10.85
N LEU A 235 -2.88 3.76 12.18
CA LEU A 235 -3.99 3.69 13.14
C LEU A 235 -4.91 4.92 13.04
N LEU A 236 -4.34 6.11 12.89
CA LEU A 236 -5.11 7.33 12.65
C LEU A 236 -5.88 7.27 11.34
N GLY A 237 -5.30 6.67 10.28
CA GLY A 237 -5.98 6.40 9.02
C GLY A 237 -7.20 5.51 9.21
N TYR A 238 -7.08 4.40 9.94
CA TYR A 238 -8.22 3.53 10.28
C TYR A 238 -9.29 4.28 11.04
N LEU A 239 -8.89 5.01 12.07
CA LEU A 239 -9.81 5.72 12.96
C LEU A 239 -10.58 6.83 12.20
N THR A 240 -9.85 7.67 11.47
CA THR A 240 -10.45 8.79 10.73
C THR A 240 -11.31 8.31 9.57
N GLY A 241 -10.87 7.27 8.83
CA GLY A 241 -11.67 6.65 7.78
C GLY A 241 -12.98 6.06 8.31
N PHE A 242 -12.94 5.35 9.45
CA PHE A 242 -14.16 4.88 10.12
C PHE A 242 -15.04 6.05 10.59
N GLY A 243 -14.41 7.09 11.15
CA GLY A 243 -15.08 8.29 11.60
C GLY A 243 -15.83 9.02 10.48
N VAL A 244 -15.24 9.16 9.30
CA VAL A 244 -15.90 9.73 8.11
C VAL A 244 -17.14 8.94 7.74
N GLY A 245 -17.06 7.60 7.69
CA GLY A 245 -18.21 6.75 7.41
C GLY A 245 -19.35 6.97 8.43
N LYS A 246 -19.02 7.04 9.73
CA LYS A 246 -19.99 7.30 10.80
C LYS A 246 -20.59 8.69 10.73
N LEU A 247 -19.77 9.70 10.48
CA LEU A 247 -20.22 11.11 10.37
C LEU A 247 -21.24 11.26 9.23
N LEU A 248 -21.01 10.56 8.11
CA LEU A 248 -21.91 10.56 6.96
C LEU A 248 -23.05 9.54 7.08
N LYS A 249 -23.20 8.91 8.25
CA LYS A 249 -24.28 7.95 8.56
C LYS A 249 -24.33 6.75 7.58
N LEU A 250 -23.16 6.34 7.08
CA LEU A 250 -23.07 5.13 6.26
C LEU A 250 -23.27 3.88 7.13
N ASP A 251 -23.72 2.79 6.51
CA ASP A 251 -23.84 1.51 7.20
C ASP A 251 -22.46 0.99 7.69
N THR A 252 -22.49 0.08 8.64
CA THR A 252 -21.26 -0.39 9.31
C THR A 252 -20.32 -1.12 8.36
N THR A 253 -20.83 -1.80 7.33
CA THR A 253 -20.01 -2.54 6.35
C THR A 253 -19.20 -1.57 5.48
N LYS A 254 -19.81 -0.45 5.08
CA LYS A 254 -19.12 0.65 4.36
C LYS A 254 -18.13 1.38 5.25
N CYS A 255 -18.49 1.65 6.53
CA CYS A 255 -17.56 2.25 7.48
C CYS A 255 -16.28 1.40 7.65
N ARG A 256 -16.41 0.07 7.70
CA ARG A 256 -15.28 -0.85 7.75
C ARG A 256 -14.43 -0.78 6.48
N ALA A 257 -15.07 -0.80 5.31
CA ALA A 257 -14.39 -0.68 4.03
C ALA A 257 -13.58 0.62 3.93
N ILE A 258 -14.19 1.78 4.23
CA ILE A 258 -13.52 3.08 4.19
C ILE A 258 -12.39 3.14 5.22
N SER A 259 -12.61 2.64 6.43
CA SER A 259 -11.58 2.57 7.47
C SER A 259 -10.34 1.83 6.99
N ILE A 260 -10.52 0.62 6.49
CA ILE A 260 -9.42 -0.25 6.05
C ILE A 260 -8.72 0.34 4.83
N GLU A 261 -9.48 0.83 3.86
CA GLU A 261 -8.93 1.40 2.62
C GLU A 261 -8.09 2.64 2.90
N VAL A 262 -8.60 3.58 3.71
CA VAL A 262 -7.87 4.81 4.10
C VAL A 262 -6.64 4.47 4.94
N GLY A 263 -6.71 3.53 5.85
CA GLY A 263 -5.58 3.16 6.70
C GLY A 263 -4.48 2.36 5.98
N MET A 264 -4.80 1.63 4.90
CA MET A 264 -3.85 0.76 4.20
C MET A 264 -3.38 1.39 2.90
N GLN A 265 -2.13 1.80 2.85
CA GLN A 265 -1.55 2.54 1.73
C GLN A 265 -0.80 1.66 0.73
N ASN A 266 -0.68 2.10 -0.51
CA ASN A 266 0.26 1.52 -1.48
C ASN A 266 1.70 1.92 -1.13
N SER A 267 2.19 1.33 -0.08
CA SER A 267 3.53 1.56 0.46
C SER A 267 4.66 1.13 -0.49
N GLY A 268 4.40 0.16 -1.37
CA GLY A 268 5.31 -0.22 -2.45
C GLY A 268 5.53 0.94 -3.43
N LEU A 269 4.46 1.64 -3.81
CA LEU A 269 4.56 2.83 -4.65
C LEU A 269 5.32 3.96 -3.93
N ALA A 270 5.05 4.19 -2.65
CA ALA A 270 5.77 5.19 -1.87
C ALA A 270 7.29 4.91 -1.86
N THR A 271 7.67 3.66 -1.62
CA THR A 271 9.08 3.21 -1.65
C THR A 271 9.71 3.39 -3.04
N SER A 272 8.96 3.04 -4.09
CA SER A 272 9.39 3.18 -5.48
C SER A 272 9.63 4.65 -5.87
N LEU A 273 8.70 5.54 -5.49
CA LEU A 273 8.82 6.98 -5.75
C LEU A 273 9.98 7.60 -4.96
N ALA A 274 10.17 7.17 -3.70
CA ALA A 274 11.31 7.60 -2.89
C ALA A 274 12.64 7.21 -3.55
N ALA A 275 12.78 5.97 -4.00
CA ALA A 275 13.98 5.49 -4.66
C ALA A 275 14.26 6.18 -6.01
N ALA A 276 13.21 6.48 -6.78
CA ALA A 276 13.35 7.05 -8.13
C ALA A 276 13.54 8.58 -8.14
N HIS A 277 12.87 9.31 -7.25
CA HIS A 277 12.80 10.78 -7.30
C HIS A 277 13.56 11.47 -6.18
N PHE A 278 13.93 10.73 -5.12
CA PHE A 278 14.61 11.25 -3.95
C PHE A 278 15.86 10.44 -3.61
N ALA A 279 16.60 10.01 -4.63
CA ALA A 279 17.80 9.18 -4.47
C ALA A 279 18.90 9.83 -3.60
N GLN A 280 18.94 11.17 -3.55
CA GLN A 280 19.83 11.94 -2.66
C GLN A 280 19.41 11.83 -1.18
N TYR A 281 18.22 11.31 -0.89
CA TYR A 281 17.65 11.09 0.44
C TYR A 281 17.34 9.60 0.66
N PRO A 282 18.34 8.72 0.79
CA PRO A 282 18.13 7.27 0.81
C PRO A 282 17.17 6.79 1.91
N LEU A 283 17.10 7.51 3.04
CA LEU A 283 16.17 7.18 4.13
C LEU A 283 14.70 7.39 3.77
N ALA A 284 14.38 8.13 2.72
CA ALA A 284 13.01 8.34 2.27
C ALA A 284 12.31 7.03 1.86
N THR A 285 13.07 5.97 1.55
CA THR A 285 12.52 4.64 1.22
C THR A 285 12.05 3.86 2.45
N ILE A 286 12.57 4.17 3.64
CA ILE A 286 12.33 3.39 4.87
C ILE A 286 10.88 3.44 5.33
N PRO A 287 10.20 4.61 5.44
CA PRO A 287 8.82 4.66 5.90
C PRO A 287 7.87 3.79 5.08
N GLY A 288 8.03 3.76 3.74
CA GLY A 288 7.24 2.89 2.86
C GLY A 288 7.51 1.40 3.14
N ALA A 289 8.76 1.00 3.31
CA ALA A 289 9.11 -0.38 3.61
C ALA A 289 8.56 -0.83 4.98
N VAL A 290 8.72 0.00 6.02
CA VAL A 290 8.18 -0.28 7.37
C VAL A 290 6.65 -0.32 7.33
N PHE A 291 6.01 0.57 6.59
CA PHE A 291 4.57 0.60 6.42
C PHE A 291 4.06 -0.67 5.73
N SER A 292 4.78 -1.20 4.73
CA SER A 292 4.45 -2.48 4.06
C SER A 292 4.35 -3.65 5.03
N VAL A 293 5.22 -3.67 6.04
CA VAL A 293 5.18 -4.70 7.10
C VAL A 293 4.00 -4.45 8.04
N TRP A 294 3.94 -3.24 8.58
CA TRP A 294 3.01 -2.90 9.65
C TRP A 294 1.55 -2.97 9.23
N HIS A 295 1.18 -2.40 8.08
CA HIS A 295 -0.23 -2.32 7.67
C HIS A 295 -0.85 -3.71 7.43
N ASN A 296 -0.06 -4.72 7.05
CA ASN A 296 -0.56 -6.08 6.91
C ASN A 296 -0.84 -6.74 8.28
N ILE A 297 -0.02 -6.44 9.29
CA ILE A 297 -0.22 -6.92 10.66
C ILE A 297 -1.45 -6.24 11.26
N SER A 298 -1.46 -4.91 11.28
CA SER A 298 -2.53 -4.11 11.88
C SER A 298 -3.86 -4.32 11.17
N GLY A 299 -3.84 -4.46 9.82
CA GLY A 299 -5.01 -4.76 9.01
C GLY A 299 -5.64 -6.11 9.37
N ALA A 300 -4.82 -7.15 9.54
CA ALA A 300 -5.31 -8.46 9.97
C ALA A 300 -5.91 -8.42 11.39
N VAL A 301 -5.27 -7.70 12.32
CA VAL A 301 -5.80 -7.51 13.69
C VAL A 301 -7.12 -6.76 13.65
N LEU A 302 -7.19 -5.65 12.92
CA LEU A 302 -8.41 -4.85 12.78
C LEU A 302 -9.54 -5.62 12.10
N ALA A 303 -9.23 -6.39 11.05
CA ALA A 303 -10.22 -7.22 10.35
C ALA A 303 -10.84 -8.27 11.28
N ASN A 304 -10.01 -8.95 12.08
CA ASN A 304 -10.50 -9.89 13.08
C ASN A 304 -11.36 -9.22 14.16
N PHE A 305 -10.97 -8.03 14.63
CA PHE A 305 -11.77 -7.25 15.58
C PHE A 305 -13.14 -6.89 14.98
N PHE A 306 -13.17 -6.40 13.76
CA PHE A 306 -14.43 -6.06 13.07
C PHE A 306 -15.31 -7.30 12.82
N ALA A 307 -14.72 -8.43 12.42
CA ALA A 307 -15.47 -9.68 12.21
C ALA A 307 -16.20 -10.14 13.48
N ARG A 308 -15.50 -10.17 14.63
CA ARG A 308 -16.07 -10.55 15.93
C ARG A 308 -17.19 -9.60 16.39
N THR A 309 -17.10 -8.31 16.05
CA THR A 309 -18.15 -7.33 16.39
C THR A 309 -19.38 -7.44 15.49
N ALA A 310 -19.26 -8.07 14.31
CA ALA A 310 -20.40 -8.39 13.46
C ALA A 310 -21.22 -9.56 14.03
N GLU A 311 -20.54 -10.64 14.47
CA GLU A 311 -21.17 -11.84 15.01
C GLU A 311 -21.98 -11.61 16.30
N LYS A 312 -21.68 -10.55 17.03
CA LYS A 312 -22.40 -10.19 18.27
C LYS A 312 -23.69 -9.38 18.01
N LYS A 313 -23.96 -8.97 16.77
CA LYS A 313 -25.14 -8.17 16.42
C LYS A 313 -26.20 -8.95 15.66
N ASP A 314 -25.85 -10.14 15.17
CA ASP A 314 -26.75 -11.16 14.61
C ASP A 314 -27.15 -12.15 15.71
#